data_fada39dca68ebcf3f511c84ad1483551
#
_entry.id   fada39dca68ebcf3f511c84ad1483551
#
_cell.length_a   1.000
_cell.length_b   1.000
_cell.length_c   1.000
_cell.angle_alpha   90.00
_cell.angle_beta   90.00
_cell.angle_gamma   90.00
#
_symmetry.space_group_name_H-M   'P 1'
#
loop_
_entity.id
_entity.type
_entity.pdbx_description
1 polymer ?
#
loop_
_entity_poly.entity_id
_entity_poly.type
_entity_poly.pdbx_seq_one_letter_code
_entity_poly.pdbx_strand_id
1 'polypeptide(L)'
;MNNKIKLAVAGAVLASASVANAGITWDAGEWTVDMNGNVNAFAIVADNKDTAQAQGALTNIESNDSTATSINTGLLPSWLGFTATTRQNDIDTSVTISFQPGASTTGALAGGGGAENRQAFLTFGDKSWGSIKVGKDLGIFGSTAILNDMTLLGVGSQGVVGSSGGTTTTLGRIGTGYIYADWNGQIAYTTPNMNGFQATVGVMQPWNVTASGTLSGASAGNTDEFGFQGQASFSWTGDFAGKVWAGFFSQEVTGLNDGAATPAAAAQTSDRANAFEAGISATVANINLVAYGYSGEGVGTTGLLRDGYDTTGQARDSDGGYVQATYVIPTGTKLGVSYGVSNLDTASGEANTNLVEENEMLTIGAYHPLTKHLNLVAEYSKVESESQLGVDSESDIFSVGAILFF
;
A
#
# COMPACT_ATOMS: atom_id res chain seq x y z
N MET A 1 38.15 -18.49 3.86
CA MET A 1 37.65 -17.11 4.09
C MET A 1 36.31 -17.02 3.39
N ASN A 2 35.24 -17.18 4.16
CA ASN A 2 33.89 -17.21 3.60
C ASN A 2 33.40 -15.79 3.32
N ASN A 3 33.39 -15.41 2.05
CA ASN A 3 32.71 -14.22 1.57
C ASN A 3 31.20 -14.47 1.61
N LYS A 4 30.57 -14.12 2.71
CA LYS A 4 29.09 -13.99 2.77
C LYS A 4 28.72 -12.78 1.92
N ILE A 5 28.45 -13.00 0.66
CA ILE A 5 27.84 -11.99 -0.23
C ILE A 5 26.41 -11.83 0.24
N LYS A 6 26.14 -10.74 0.94
CA LYS A 6 24.77 -10.32 1.27
C LYS A 6 24.11 -9.87 -0.03
N LEU A 7 23.28 -10.72 -0.58
CA LEU A 7 22.45 -10.37 -1.73
C LEU A 7 21.35 -9.42 -1.25
N ALA A 8 21.49 -8.14 -1.56
CA ALA A 8 20.61 -7.07 -1.10
C ALA A 8 19.53 -6.75 -2.15
N VAL A 9 18.99 -7.73 -2.86
CA VAL A 9 18.03 -7.46 -3.96
C VAL A 9 16.58 -7.80 -3.60
N ALA A 10 16.34 -8.73 -2.69
CA ALA A 10 14.96 -9.12 -2.30
C ALA A 10 14.48 -8.51 -0.97
N GLY A 11 15.32 -7.77 -0.26
CA GLY A 11 15.05 -7.29 1.10
C GLY A 11 14.60 -5.83 1.21
N ALA A 12 14.45 -5.10 0.09
CA ALA A 12 14.17 -3.66 0.15
C ALA A 12 12.79 -3.31 0.72
N VAL A 13 11.84 -4.23 0.71
CA VAL A 13 10.47 -4.01 1.18
C VAL A 13 10.36 -3.99 2.72
N LEU A 14 11.32 -4.57 3.44
CA LEU A 14 11.31 -4.65 4.90
C LEU A 14 12.44 -3.90 5.59
N ALA A 15 13.37 -3.33 4.84
CA ALA A 15 14.55 -2.66 5.40
C ALA A 15 14.26 -1.28 6.03
N SER A 16 13.06 -0.72 5.85
CA SER A 16 12.64 0.52 6.53
C SER A 16 12.11 0.26 7.95
N ALA A 17 11.64 -0.94 8.25
CA ALA A 17 11.53 -1.38 9.63
C ALA A 17 12.92 -1.86 10.05
N SER A 18 13.64 -1.09 10.82
CA SER A 18 15.03 -1.35 11.29
C SER A 18 15.13 -2.56 12.24
N VAL A 19 14.42 -3.63 11.92
CA VAL A 19 14.55 -4.94 12.54
C VAL A 19 15.23 -5.80 11.50
N ALA A 20 16.56 -5.93 11.59
CA ALA A 20 17.34 -6.89 10.81
C ALA A 20 16.88 -8.30 11.23
N ASN A 21 15.75 -8.73 10.73
CA ASN A 21 15.29 -10.09 10.86
C ASN A 21 16.06 -10.90 9.83
N ALA A 22 17.13 -11.55 10.28
CA ALA A 22 17.63 -12.67 9.55
C ALA A 22 16.54 -13.75 9.68
N GLY A 23 15.86 -14.05 8.59
CA GLY A 23 14.96 -15.18 8.49
C GLY A 23 15.70 -16.47 8.84
N ILE A 24 14.97 -17.56 8.95
CA ILE A 24 15.54 -18.89 9.17
C ILE A 24 16.15 -19.35 7.85
N THR A 25 17.48 -19.38 7.77
CA THR A 25 18.20 -19.73 6.53
C THR A 25 18.83 -21.12 6.63
N TRP A 26 18.80 -21.83 5.52
CA TRP A 26 19.53 -23.10 5.36
C TRP A 26 19.99 -23.31 3.91
N ASP A 27 21.04 -24.11 3.75
CA ASP A 27 21.53 -24.48 2.42
C ASP A 27 20.79 -25.74 1.92
N ALA A 28 20.36 -25.70 0.66
CA ALA A 28 19.66 -26.77 -0.05
C ALA A 28 20.36 -27.04 -1.40
N GLY A 29 21.50 -27.72 -1.35
CA GLY A 29 22.34 -27.94 -2.51
C GLY A 29 22.99 -26.65 -2.99
N GLU A 30 22.71 -26.22 -4.24
CA GLU A 30 23.21 -24.98 -4.80
C GLU A 30 22.38 -23.75 -4.40
N TRP A 31 21.32 -23.94 -3.65
CA TRP A 31 20.41 -22.90 -3.22
C TRP A 31 20.61 -22.59 -1.73
N THR A 32 20.50 -21.31 -1.40
CA THR A 32 20.26 -20.87 -0.03
C THR A 32 18.80 -20.49 0.10
N VAL A 33 18.10 -21.10 1.05
CA VAL A 33 16.68 -20.82 1.33
C VAL A 33 16.57 -19.95 2.57
N ASP A 34 15.74 -18.93 2.49
CA ASP A 34 15.34 -18.06 3.57
C ASP A 34 13.83 -18.23 3.80
N MET A 35 13.45 -18.60 5.00
CA MET A 35 12.07 -18.59 5.47
C MET A 35 11.92 -17.43 6.44
N ASN A 36 11.06 -16.50 6.12
CA ASN A 36 10.81 -15.32 6.92
C ASN A 36 9.32 -15.02 7.01
N GLY A 37 8.97 -14.18 7.97
CA GLY A 37 7.58 -13.83 8.13
C GLY A 37 7.29 -12.99 9.33
N ASN A 38 6.02 -12.73 9.53
CA ASN A 38 5.51 -12.14 10.76
C ASN A 38 4.10 -12.68 11.08
N VAL A 39 3.78 -12.65 12.36
CA VAL A 39 2.40 -12.79 12.84
C VAL A 39 2.07 -11.56 13.65
N ASN A 40 0.94 -10.95 13.36
CA ASN A 40 0.46 -9.80 14.10
C ASN A 40 -1.06 -9.84 14.30
N ALA A 41 -1.50 -9.22 15.40
CA ALA A 41 -2.92 -9.00 15.67
C ALA A 41 -3.08 -7.78 16.58
N PHE A 42 -4.16 -7.05 16.36
CA PHE A 42 -4.51 -5.82 17.08
C PHE A 42 -5.94 -5.90 17.58
N ALA A 43 -6.15 -5.56 18.84
CA ALA A 43 -7.47 -5.20 19.36
C ALA A 43 -7.73 -3.76 18.94
N ILE A 44 -8.84 -3.54 18.25
CA ILE A 44 -9.21 -2.27 17.63
C ILE A 44 -10.57 -1.87 18.18
N VAL A 45 -10.69 -0.61 18.61
CA VAL A 45 -11.93 0.02 19.03
C VAL A 45 -12.11 1.27 18.18
N ALA A 46 -13.18 1.32 17.40
CA ALA A 46 -13.55 2.48 16.60
C ALA A 46 -14.82 3.12 17.18
N ASP A 47 -14.78 4.40 17.43
CA ASP A 47 -15.93 5.23 17.81
C ASP A 47 -16.36 6.03 16.59
N ASN A 48 -17.48 5.63 15.98
CA ASN A 48 -18.02 6.22 14.77
C ASN A 48 -19.04 7.29 15.17
N LYS A 49 -18.91 8.50 14.64
CA LYS A 49 -19.68 9.66 15.10
C LYS A 49 -20.96 9.90 14.31
N ASP A 50 -21.05 9.36 13.09
CA ASP A 50 -22.05 9.76 12.10
C ASP A 50 -22.86 8.59 11.60
N THR A 51 -24.13 8.85 11.25
CA THR A 51 -25.07 7.85 10.71
C THR A 51 -25.09 7.80 9.18
N ALA A 52 -24.37 8.70 8.53
CA ALA A 52 -24.24 8.79 7.08
C ALA A 52 -22.76 8.98 6.73
N GLN A 53 -22.36 8.49 5.57
CA GLN A 53 -21.01 8.66 5.02
C GLN A 53 -21.06 8.75 3.51
N ALA A 54 -19.98 9.27 2.91
CA ALA A 54 -19.76 9.24 1.47
C ALA A 54 -19.54 7.80 0.96
N GLN A 55 -19.87 7.55 -0.31
CA GLN A 55 -19.37 6.37 -1.02
C GLN A 55 -17.85 6.55 -1.27
N GLY A 56 -17.05 5.61 -0.84
CA GLY A 56 -15.58 5.75 -0.88
C GLY A 56 -14.96 6.33 0.40
N ALA A 57 -15.79 6.73 1.39
CA ALA A 57 -15.30 7.14 2.70
C ALA A 57 -14.52 6.03 3.39
N LEU A 58 -13.50 6.40 4.16
CA LEU A 58 -12.69 5.48 4.97
C LEU A 58 -13.12 5.45 6.44
N THR A 59 -14.10 6.26 6.80
CA THR A 59 -14.84 6.19 8.06
C THR A 59 -15.85 5.06 8.05
N ASN A 60 -16.35 4.66 9.23
CA ASN A 60 -17.50 3.78 9.36
C ASN A 60 -18.69 4.57 9.92
N ILE A 61 -19.90 4.11 9.61
CA ILE A 61 -21.12 4.72 10.14
C ILE A 61 -21.57 4.04 11.43
N GLU A 62 -22.24 4.81 12.28
CA GLU A 62 -23.01 4.31 13.40
C GLU A 62 -24.26 3.57 12.92
N SER A 63 -24.37 2.27 13.17
CA SER A 63 -25.52 1.46 12.73
C SER A 63 -26.56 1.17 13.84
N ASN A 64 -26.11 0.80 15.04
CA ASN A 64 -26.91 0.57 16.23
C ASN A 64 -26.16 0.96 17.50
N ASP A 65 -24.87 1.09 17.44
CA ASP A 65 -23.95 1.51 18.48
C ASP A 65 -22.82 2.27 17.81
N SER A 66 -22.42 3.40 18.37
CA SER A 66 -21.30 4.21 17.86
C SER A 66 -19.98 3.46 17.89
N THR A 67 -19.82 2.48 18.79
CA THR A 67 -18.57 1.78 19.01
C THR A 67 -18.54 0.42 18.33
N ALA A 68 -17.56 0.24 17.43
CA ALA A 68 -17.23 -1.04 16.82
C ALA A 68 -15.94 -1.61 17.40
N THR A 69 -15.91 -2.91 17.68
CA THR A 69 -14.72 -3.60 18.18
C THR A 69 -14.32 -4.77 17.28
N SER A 70 -13.03 -4.97 17.09
CA SER A 70 -12.53 -6.10 16.32
C SER A 70 -11.15 -6.57 16.78
N ILE A 71 -10.79 -7.80 16.42
CA ILE A 71 -9.41 -8.27 16.45
C ILE A 71 -9.02 -8.55 15.00
N ASN A 72 -8.04 -7.82 14.49
CA ASN A 72 -7.63 -7.92 13.10
C ASN A 72 -6.11 -7.84 12.94
N THR A 73 -5.63 -8.31 11.80
CA THR A 73 -4.28 -8.06 11.32
C THR A 73 -4.16 -6.56 10.97
N GLY A 74 -3.03 -5.94 11.25
CA GLY A 74 -2.76 -4.55 10.90
C GLY A 74 -2.55 -4.32 9.40
N LEU A 75 -2.04 -3.14 9.02
CA LEU A 75 -1.73 -2.82 7.62
C LEU A 75 -0.70 -3.78 7.03
N LEU A 76 0.41 -4.04 7.73
CA LEU A 76 1.32 -5.09 7.30
C LEU A 76 0.63 -6.45 7.53
N PRO A 77 0.41 -7.25 6.48
CA PRO A 77 -0.22 -8.55 6.67
C PRO A 77 0.66 -9.46 7.53
N SER A 78 0.04 -10.36 8.29
CA SER A 78 0.78 -11.55 8.69
C SER A 78 1.23 -12.29 7.45
N TRP A 79 2.45 -12.81 7.42
CA TRP A 79 2.90 -13.59 6.27
C TRP A 79 3.88 -14.69 6.62
N LEU A 80 3.93 -15.68 5.77
CA LEU A 80 4.97 -16.69 5.68
C LEU A 80 5.56 -16.64 4.27
N GLY A 81 6.83 -16.25 4.17
CA GLY A 81 7.57 -16.11 2.93
C GLY A 81 8.71 -17.13 2.80
N PHE A 82 8.94 -17.61 1.59
CA PHE A 82 10.08 -18.41 1.22
C PHE A 82 10.80 -17.74 0.06
N THR A 83 12.08 -17.46 0.25
CA THR A 83 12.96 -16.97 -0.82
C THR A 83 14.12 -17.94 -0.99
N ALA A 84 14.29 -18.47 -2.19
CA ALA A 84 15.45 -19.28 -2.51
C ALA A 84 16.37 -18.51 -3.50
N THR A 85 17.66 -18.50 -3.22
CA THR A 85 18.67 -17.77 -4.00
C THR A 85 19.80 -18.68 -4.43
N THR A 86 20.32 -18.46 -5.63
CA THR A 86 21.52 -19.12 -6.14
C THR A 86 22.30 -18.19 -7.08
N ARG A 87 23.56 -18.50 -7.33
CA ARG A 87 24.37 -17.83 -8.34
C ARG A 87 24.97 -18.86 -9.28
N GLN A 88 24.61 -18.77 -10.56
CA GLN A 88 25.09 -19.67 -11.60
C GLN A 88 25.45 -18.88 -12.85
N ASN A 89 26.55 -19.24 -13.52
CA ASN A 89 27.03 -18.57 -14.73
C ASN A 89 27.10 -17.03 -14.59
N ASP A 90 27.56 -16.55 -13.43
CA ASP A 90 27.65 -15.13 -13.07
C ASP A 90 26.31 -14.37 -12.99
N ILE A 91 25.20 -15.09 -12.94
CA ILE A 91 23.86 -14.54 -12.74
C ILE A 91 23.36 -14.89 -11.34
N ASP A 92 22.98 -13.89 -10.56
CA ASP A 92 22.24 -14.04 -9.32
C ASP A 92 20.77 -14.31 -9.67
N THR A 93 20.22 -15.38 -9.14
CA THR A 93 18.81 -15.74 -9.34
C THR A 93 18.11 -15.90 -8.00
N SER A 94 16.85 -15.47 -7.91
CA SER A 94 16.00 -15.74 -6.76
C SER A 94 14.58 -16.09 -7.16
N VAL A 95 13.88 -16.80 -6.29
CA VAL A 95 12.44 -17.02 -6.35
C VAL A 95 11.84 -16.73 -5.00
N THR A 96 10.70 -16.02 -4.97
CA THR A 96 9.96 -15.70 -3.76
C THR A 96 8.51 -16.11 -3.91
N ILE A 97 7.98 -16.80 -2.88
CA ILE A 97 6.56 -17.12 -2.73
C ILE A 97 6.16 -16.77 -1.30
N SER A 98 4.99 -16.12 -1.13
CA SER A 98 4.50 -15.80 0.20
C SER A 98 2.99 -16.02 0.34
N PHE A 99 2.57 -16.32 1.58
CA PHE A 99 1.18 -16.51 1.99
C PHE A 99 0.85 -15.56 3.14
N GLN A 100 -0.31 -14.92 3.07
CA GLN A 100 -0.74 -13.91 4.03
C GLN A 100 -2.02 -14.37 4.74
N PRO A 101 -1.92 -15.08 5.88
CA PRO A 101 -3.08 -15.41 6.69
C PRO A 101 -3.61 -14.19 7.46
N GLY A 102 -4.93 -14.05 7.54
CA GLY A 102 -5.57 -13.02 8.37
C GLY A 102 -5.82 -13.49 9.80
N ALA A 103 -5.85 -12.57 10.75
CA ALA A 103 -6.16 -12.83 12.15
C ALA A 103 -7.65 -12.70 12.47
N SER A 104 -8.45 -12.04 11.61
CA SER A 104 -9.87 -11.80 11.83
C SER A 104 -10.76 -12.99 11.50
N THR A 105 -11.91 -13.08 12.19
CA THR A 105 -12.98 -14.04 11.91
C THR A 105 -14.32 -13.29 11.89
N THR A 106 -15.19 -13.62 10.93
CA THR A 106 -16.48 -12.95 10.74
C THR A 106 -17.64 -13.60 11.49
N GLY A 107 -17.44 -14.76 12.09
CA GLY A 107 -18.48 -15.45 12.86
C GLY A 107 -18.02 -16.82 13.35
N ALA A 108 -18.69 -17.35 14.37
CA ALA A 108 -18.48 -18.71 14.84
C ALA A 108 -18.83 -19.69 13.70
N LEU A 109 -17.98 -20.68 13.45
CA LEU A 109 -18.10 -21.67 12.36
C LEU A 109 -17.93 -21.10 10.93
N ALA A 110 -17.81 -19.80 10.76
CA ALA A 110 -17.59 -19.16 9.45
C ALA A 110 -16.12 -19.20 9.08
N GLY A 111 -15.36 -20.12 9.17
CA GLY A 111 -13.92 -20.18 8.83
C GLY A 111 -13.27 -18.80 8.73
N GLY A 112 -12.16 -18.58 9.31
CA GLY A 112 -11.45 -17.30 9.26
C GLY A 112 -11.18 -16.84 7.84
N GLY A 113 -10.89 -15.58 7.66
CA GLY A 113 -10.48 -14.98 6.38
C GLY A 113 -9.42 -15.85 5.70
N GLY A 114 -9.55 -16.03 4.41
CA GLY A 114 -8.66 -16.89 3.63
C GLY A 114 -7.19 -16.43 3.72
N ALA A 115 -6.30 -17.26 3.26
CA ALA A 115 -4.92 -16.87 3.02
C ALA A 115 -4.83 -16.23 1.62
N GLU A 116 -4.28 -15.04 1.53
CA GLU A 116 -3.94 -14.40 0.26
C GLU A 116 -2.56 -14.90 -0.22
N ASN A 117 -2.38 -14.92 -1.54
CA ASN A 117 -1.07 -15.03 -2.15
C ASN A 117 -0.70 -13.68 -2.77
N ARG A 118 0.20 -12.94 -2.14
CA ARG A 118 0.62 -11.61 -2.59
C ARG A 118 1.90 -11.64 -3.42
N GLN A 119 2.79 -12.59 -3.15
CA GLN A 119 4.07 -12.70 -3.86
C GLN A 119 4.23 -14.07 -4.51
N ALA A 120 4.56 -14.06 -5.79
CA ALA A 120 4.99 -15.22 -6.57
C ALA A 120 5.82 -14.68 -7.76
N PHE A 121 7.11 -14.47 -7.53
CA PHE A 121 7.99 -13.89 -8.53
C PHE A 121 9.39 -14.50 -8.51
N LEU A 122 10.09 -14.32 -9.59
CA LEU A 122 11.53 -14.58 -9.70
C LEU A 122 12.29 -13.31 -10.04
N THR A 123 13.57 -13.27 -9.66
CA THR A 123 14.51 -12.25 -10.15
C THR A 123 15.75 -12.90 -10.72
N PHE A 124 16.35 -12.25 -11.69
CA PHE A 124 17.69 -12.60 -12.18
C PHE A 124 18.46 -11.35 -12.55
N GLY A 125 19.77 -11.35 -12.31
CA GLY A 125 20.56 -10.16 -12.56
C GLY A 125 22.02 -10.29 -12.14
N ASP A 126 22.74 -9.18 -12.27
CA ASP A 126 24.10 -9.02 -11.78
C ASP A 126 24.35 -7.57 -11.36
N LYS A 127 25.29 -7.36 -10.47
CA LYS A 127 25.64 -6.03 -9.95
C LYS A 127 26.10 -5.05 -11.05
N SER A 128 26.58 -5.55 -12.19
CA SER A 128 27.08 -4.73 -13.28
C SER A 128 25.98 -4.14 -14.16
N TRP A 129 24.86 -4.85 -14.32
CA TRP A 129 23.78 -4.42 -15.20
C TRP A 129 22.40 -4.31 -14.53
N GLY A 130 22.26 -4.70 -13.25
CA GLY A 130 21.00 -4.63 -12.53
C GLY A 130 20.25 -5.94 -12.52
N SER A 131 18.92 -5.89 -12.37
CA SER A 131 18.09 -7.09 -12.25
C SER A 131 16.77 -6.95 -12.98
N ILE A 132 16.23 -8.09 -13.41
CA ILE A 132 14.89 -8.24 -13.96
C ILE A 132 14.07 -9.03 -12.98
N LYS A 133 12.87 -8.55 -12.65
CA LYS A 133 11.83 -9.21 -11.86
C LYS A 133 10.72 -9.66 -12.81
N VAL A 134 10.22 -10.88 -12.62
CA VAL A 134 9.07 -11.43 -13.36
C VAL A 134 8.13 -12.13 -12.41
N GLY A 135 6.86 -11.77 -12.40
CA GLY A 135 5.82 -12.39 -11.58
C GLY A 135 5.02 -11.40 -10.76
N LYS A 136 4.27 -11.89 -9.78
CA LYS A 136 3.41 -11.09 -8.92
C LYS A 136 4.21 -10.55 -7.73
N ASP A 137 4.23 -9.23 -7.57
CA ASP A 137 4.85 -8.53 -6.44
C ASP A 137 4.16 -7.17 -6.23
N LEU A 138 4.56 -6.45 -5.17
CA LEU A 138 4.11 -5.09 -4.91
C LEU A 138 4.34 -4.19 -6.12
N GLY A 139 3.35 -3.38 -6.48
CA GLY A 139 3.47 -2.38 -7.55
C GLY A 139 4.61 -1.40 -7.31
N ILE A 140 5.06 -0.71 -8.35
CA ILE A 140 6.18 0.26 -8.24
C ILE A 140 5.67 1.60 -7.72
N PHE A 141 4.59 2.15 -8.34
CA PHE A 141 3.93 3.39 -7.92
C PHE A 141 3.30 3.21 -6.53
N GLY A 142 3.49 4.16 -5.63
CA GLY A 142 2.99 4.12 -4.25
C GLY A 142 3.80 3.22 -3.30
N SER A 143 4.68 2.35 -3.81
CA SER A 143 5.41 1.39 -2.96
C SER A 143 6.32 2.06 -1.94
N THR A 144 7.05 3.09 -2.33
CA THR A 144 7.96 3.79 -1.40
C THR A 144 7.16 4.61 -0.38
N ALA A 145 5.96 5.10 -0.73
CA ALA A 145 5.07 5.80 0.20
C ALA A 145 4.62 4.87 1.34
N ILE A 146 4.01 3.72 1.01
CA ILE A 146 3.55 2.75 2.02
C ILE A 146 4.68 2.20 2.88
N LEU A 147 5.89 2.00 2.31
CA LEU A 147 7.05 1.50 3.05
C LEU A 147 7.65 2.52 4.02
N ASN A 148 7.34 3.81 3.86
CA ASN A 148 7.76 4.87 4.78
C ASN A 148 6.63 5.28 5.76
N ASP A 149 5.42 4.78 5.58
CA ASP A 149 4.30 5.02 6.48
C ASP A 149 4.54 4.37 7.86
N MET A 150 4.42 5.12 8.94
CA MET A 150 4.59 4.58 10.29
C MET A 150 3.50 3.57 10.64
N THR A 151 2.28 3.72 10.10
CA THR A 151 1.15 2.81 10.33
C THR A 151 1.36 1.44 9.67
N LEU A 152 2.43 1.25 8.87
CA LEU A 152 2.81 -0.06 8.34
C LEU A 152 3.00 -1.10 9.45
N LEU A 153 3.46 -0.70 10.63
CA LEU A 153 3.62 -1.58 11.80
C LEU A 153 2.39 -1.58 12.73
N GLY A 154 1.32 -0.92 12.34
CA GLY A 154 0.10 -0.74 13.14
C GLY A 154 -1.17 -0.95 12.34
N VAL A 155 -2.15 -0.10 12.58
CA VAL A 155 -3.53 -0.23 12.08
C VAL A 155 -3.93 0.93 11.19
N GLY A 156 -3.70 2.18 11.61
CA GLY A 156 -4.22 3.38 10.96
C GLY A 156 -5.74 3.36 10.81
N SER A 157 -6.25 3.54 9.58
CA SER A 157 -7.66 3.35 9.24
C SER A 157 -8.02 1.87 9.19
N GLN A 158 -9.17 1.50 9.76
CA GLN A 158 -9.73 0.15 9.63
C GLN A 158 -10.21 -0.16 8.21
N GLY A 159 -10.57 0.87 7.44
CA GLY A 159 -11.36 0.72 6.24
C GLY A 159 -12.77 0.22 6.55
N VAL A 160 -13.59 0.02 5.52
CA VAL A 160 -14.95 -0.50 5.68
C VAL A 160 -14.88 -1.97 6.08
N VAL A 161 -15.07 -2.26 7.35
CA VAL A 161 -15.21 -3.61 7.88
C VAL A 161 -16.48 -4.22 7.29
N GLY A 162 -16.35 -5.26 6.49
CA GLY A 162 -17.50 -6.01 5.99
C GLY A 162 -17.73 -5.97 4.49
N SER A 163 -16.83 -5.39 3.70
CA SER A 163 -16.86 -5.67 2.26
C SER A 163 -16.64 -7.17 2.07
N SER A 164 -17.57 -7.83 1.42
CA SER A 164 -17.61 -9.27 1.15
C SER A 164 -16.41 -9.83 0.35
N GLY A 165 -15.33 -9.10 0.27
CA GLY A 165 -14.07 -9.42 -0.40
C GLY A 165 -12.92 -9.83 0.50
N GLY A 166 -13.10 -9.83 1.83
CA GLY A 166 -12.16 -10.45 2.77
C GLY A 166 -10.74 -9.91 2.74
N THR A 167 -10.56 -8.59 2.86
CA THR A 167 -9.21 -8.08 3.17
C THR A 167 -8.77 -8.60 4.52
N THR A 168 -7.61 -9.23 4.56
CA THR A 168 -7.05 -9.78 5.79
C THR A 168 -6.32 -8.74 6.63
N THR A 169 -6.36 -7.46 6.23
CA THR A 169 -5.57 -6.36 6.81
C THR A 169 -6.42 -5.10 7.02
N THR A 170 -5.93 -4.18 7.83
CA THR A 170 -6.42 -2.79 7.86
C THR A 170 -5.82 -1.99 6.69
N LEU A 171 -6.22 -0.75 6.52
CA LEU A 171 -5.78 0.11 5.42
C LEU A 171 -4.59 1.02 5.78
N GLY A 172 -4.25 1.15 7.08
CA GLY A 172 -3.21 2.13 7.45
C GLY A 172 -3.57 3.52 6.95
N ARG A 173 -2.69 4.12 6.16
CA ARG A 173 -2.89 5.43 5.51
C ARG A 173 -3.27 5.31 4.03
N ILE A 174 -3.58 4.13 3.52
CA ILE A 174 -4.09 3.97 2.15
C ILE A 174 -5.36 4.79 1.99
N GLY A 175 -5.41 5.65 0.98
CA GLY A 175 -6.56 6.53 0.70
C GLY A 175 -6.66 7.78 1.59
N THR A 176 -5.70 7.98 2.49
CA THR A 176 -5.55 9.20 3.31
C THR A 176 -4.13 9.75 3.21
N GLY A 177 -3.60 9.84 2.00
CA GLY A 177 -2.28 10.37 1.73
C GLY A 177 -1.51 9.66 0.62
N TYR A 178 -1.87 8.44 0.25
CA TYR A 178 -1.33 7.74 -0.91
C TYR A 178 -2.30 6.70 -1.46
N ILE A 179 -2.15 6.38 -2.75
CA ILE A 179 -2.86 5.29 -3.43
C ILE A 179 -2.11 3.98 -3.13
N TYR A 180 -2.86 2.90 -2.89
CA TYR A 180 -2.27 1.58 -2.65
C TYR A 180 -1.54 1.06 -3.89
N ALA A 181 -0.26 0.71 -3.74
CA ALA A 181 0.54 0.11 -4.80
C ALA A 181 -0.01 -1.24 -5.28
N ASP A 182 -0.70 -1.95 -4.38
CA ASP A 182 -1.27 -3.30 -4.56
C ASP A 182 -0.26 -4.32 -5.12
N TRP A 183 -0.72 -5.54 -5.40
CA TRP A 183 0.10 -6.69 -5.81
C TRP A 183 -0.33 -7.16 -7.18
N ASN A 184 0.50 -6.96 -8.19
CA ASN A 184 0.16 -7.35 -9.55
C ASN A 184 1.27 -8.10 -10.29
N GLY A 185 0.88 -8.76 -11.39
CA GLY A 185 1.81 -9.38 -12.33
C GLY A 185 2.63 -8.31 -13.04
N GLN A 186 3.95 -8.47 -13.05
CA GLN A 186 4.87 -7.47 -13.58
C GLN A 186 6.11 -8.08 -14.22
N ILE A 187 6.68 -7.36 -15.17
CA ILE A 187 8.05 -7.54 -15.65
C ILE A 187 8.74 -6.19 -15.45
N ALA A 188 9.70 -6.14 -14.53
CA ALA A 188 10.35 -4.90 -14.15
C ALA A 188 11.87 -5.02 -14.18
N TYR A 189 12.53 -3.98 -14.68
CA TYR A 189 13.98 -3.83 -14.63
C TYR A 189 14.37 -2.81 -13.57
N THR A 190 15.35 -3.18 -12.73
CA THR A 190 15.95 -2.29 -11.73
C THR A 190 17.44 -2.10 -12.06
N THR A 191 17.87 -0.86 -12.15
CA THR A 191 19.29 -0.53 -12.40
C THR A 191 20.21 -0.99 -11.27
N PRO A 192 21.51 -1.13 -11.50
CA PRO A 192 22.47 -1.17 -10.40
C PRO A 192 22.32 0.05 -9.50
N ASN A 193 22.75 -0.08 -8.24
CA ASN A 193 22.92 1.10 -7.39
C ASN A 193 24.14 1.90 -7.83
N MET A 194 23.92 3.10 -8.33
CA MET A 194 24.95 4.01 -8.84
C MET A 194 25.25 5.11 -7.80
N ASN A 195 25.97 4.75 -6.76
CA ASN A 195 26.34 5.66 -5.67
C ASN A 195 25.12 6.32 -4.97
N GLY A 196 24.08 5.55 -4.76
CA GLY A 196 22.84 5.98 -4.12
C GLY A 196 21.70 6.18 -5.11
N PHE A 197 21.96 6.41 -6.40
CA PHE A 197 20.91 6.45 -7.43
C PHE A 197 20.50 5.05 -7.85
N GLN A 198 19.20 4.82 -7.94
CA GLN A 198 18.60 3.60 -8.48
C GLN A 198 17.26 3.93 -9.15
N ALA A 199 16.96 3.25 -10.25
CA ALA A 199 15.69 3.37 -10.96
C ALA A 199 15.11 1.99 -11.25
N THR A 200 13.78 1.91 -11.20
CA THR A 200 13.00 0.73 -11.59
C THR A 200 11.93 1.16 -12.59
N VAL A 201 11.76 0.40 -13.65
CA VAL A 201 10.68 0.58 -14.62
C VAL A 201 10.13 -0.78 -15.02
N GLY A 202 8.82 -0.86 -15.21
CA GLY A 202 8.16 -2.13 -15.52
C GLY A 202 6.88 -1.99 -16.30
N VAL A 203 6.50 -3.08 -16.95
CA VAL A 203 5.18 -3.32 -17.51
C VAL A 203 4.38 -4.14 -16.51
N MET A 204 3.09 -3.79 -16.35
CA MET A 204 2.20 -4.33 -15.34
C MET A 204 0.98 -4.95 -16.00
N GLN A 205 0.43 -5.99 -15.36
CA GLN A 205 -0.93 -6.44 -15.67
C GLN A 205 -1.89 -5.29 -15.44
N PRO A 206 -2.68 -4.88 -16.45
CA PRO A 206 -3.61 -3.77 -16.30
C PRO A 206 -4.66 -4.03 -15.21
N TRP A 207 -5.00 -2.97 -14.47
CA TRP A 207 -6.09 -2.95 -13.51
C TRP A 207 -7.41 -2.65 -14.19
N ASN A 208 -8.52 -3.19 -13.66
CA ASN A 208 -9.86 -2.78 -14.05
C ASN A 208 -10.28 -1.55 -13.23
N VAL A 209 -11.06 -0.68 -13.85
CA VAL A 209 -11.76 0.38 -13.12
C VAL A 209 -12.74 -0.26 -12.14
N THR A 210 -12.70 0.19 -10.90
CA THR A 210 -13.62 -0.25 -9.85
C THR A 210 -14.31 0.95 -9.21
N ALA A 211 -15.34 0.69 -8.44
CA ALA A 211 -16.20 1.70 -7.87
C ALA A 211 -16.53 1.46 -6.42
N SER A 212 -16.68 2.56 -5.68
CA SER A 212 -17.26 2.59 -4.35
C SER A 212 -18.78 2.75 -4.47
N GLY A 213 -19.54 1.65 -4.48
CA GLY A 213 -21.01 1.69 -4.56
C GLY A 213 -21.56 1.77 -5.99
N THR A 214 -22.71 2.47 -6.16
CA THR A 214 -23.47 2.50 -7.42
C THR A 214 -23.17 3.71 -8.31
N LEU A 215 -22.33 4.62 -7.85
CA LEU A 215 -22.07 5.90 -8.53
C LEU A 215 -21.00 5.83 -9.61
N SER A 216 -20.37 4.69 -9.80
CA SER A 216 -19.43 4.50 -10.89
C SER A 216 -19.95 3.44 -11.85
N GLY A 217 -20.29 3.85 -13.02
CA GLY A 217 -20.83 3.00 -14.07
C GLY A 217 -19.81 2.51 -15.08
N ALA A 218 -18.57 2.93 -14.99
CA ALA A 218 -17.53 2.48 -15.87
C ALA A 218 -17.10 1.07 -15.50
N SER A 219 -17.70 0.06 -16.08
CA SER A 219 -17.08 -1.26 -16.11
C SER A 219 -15.98 -1.20 -17.16
N ALA A 220 -14.74 -1.23 -16.74
CA ALA A 220 -13.63 -1.34 -17.65
C ALA A 220 -13.75 -2.62 -18.46
N GLY A 221 -13.80 -2.46 -19.76
CA GLY A 221 -13.61 -3.54 -20.69
C GLY A 221 -12.18 -4.06 -20.68
N ASN A 222 -11.86 -4.91 -21.63
CA ASN A 222 -10.51 -5.41 -21.82
C ASN A 222 -9.56 -4.26 -22.17
N THR A 223 -8.37 -4.27 -21.60
CA THR A 223 -7.26 -3.43 -22.05
C THR A 223 -6.41 -4.24 -23.01
N ASP A 224 -5.99 -3.66 -24.12
CA ASP A 224 -5.10 -4.27 -25.10
C ASP A 224 -3.65 -3.83 -24.96
N GLU A 225 -3.35 -2.99 -23.96
CA GLU A 225 -2.00 -2.54 -23.59
C GLU A 225 -1.66 -2.92 -22.14
N PHE A 226 -0.37 -3.10 -21.88
CA PHE A 226 0.13 -3.20 -20.52
C PHE A 226 0.07 -1.85 -19.81
N GLY A 227 -0.11 -1.87 -18.49
CA GLY A 227 0.18 -0.71 -17.65
C GLY A 227 1.69 -0.49 -17.53
N PHE A 228 2.09 0.75 -17.28
CA PHE A 228 3.48 1.16 -17.11
C PHE A 228 3.67 1.83 -15.75
N GLN A 229 4.69 1.43 -15.02
CA GLN A 229 5.07 2.07 -13.77
C GLN A 229 6.59 2.25 -13.73
N GLY A 230 7.03 3.30 -13.05
CA GLY A 230 8.44 3.52 -12.83
C GLY A 230 8.71 4.42 -11.65
N GLN A 231 9.88 4.26 -11.04
CA GLN A 231 10.36 5.08 -9.94
C GLN A 231 11.87 5.24 -10.03
N ALA A 232 12.36 6.45 -9.80
CA ALA A 232 13.77 6.74 -9.58
C ALA A 232 13.96 7.23 -8.16
N SER A 233 15.08 6.88 -7.54
CA SER A 233 15.41 7.31 -6.18
C SER A 233 16.89 7.60 -6.02
N PHE A 234 17.19 8.48 -5.08
CA PHE A 234 18.55 8.75 -4.63
C PHE A 234 18.61 8.69 -3.11
N SER A 235 19.50 7.83 -2.60
CA SER A 235 19.73 7.62 -1.18
C SER A 235 21.12 8.09 -0.78
N TRP A 236 21.24 8.73 0.37
CA TRP A 236 22.53 9.14 0.95
C TRP A 236 22.63 8.67 2.40
N THR A 237 23.85 8.55 2.89
CA THR A 237 24.19 8.11 4.25
C THR A 237 25.03 9.18 4.96
N GLY A 238 25.20 9.07 6.27
CA GLY A 238 25.94 9.99 7.13
C GLY A 238 25.10 10.42 8.31
N ASP A 239 25.52 11.48 8.99
CA ASP A 239 24.81 12.04 10.14
C ASP A 239 23.43 12.60 9.78
N PHE A 240 23.26 12.95 8.53
CA PHE A 240 21.99 13.27 7.88
C PHE A 240 21.78 12.26 6.74
N ALA A 241 21.14 11.14 7.05
CA ALA A 241 20.83 10.11 6.06
C ALA A 241 19.44 10.32 5.48
N GLY A 242 19.20 9.86 4.24
CA GLY A 242 17.89 10.00 3.65
C GLY A 242 17.76 9.38 2.27
N LYS A 243 16.55 9.55 1.72
CA LYS A 243 16.15 9.11 0.38
C LYS A 243 15.17 10.12 -0.21
N VAL A 244 15.35 10.48 -1.46
CA VAL A 244 14.32 11.12 -2.29
C VAL A 244 13.90 10.16 -3.39
N TRP A 245 12.65 10.26 -3.81
CA TRP A 245 12.14 9.46 -4.93
C TRP A 245 11.10 10.24 -5.72
N ALA A 246 10.94 9.83 -6.98
CA ALA A 246 9.85 10.25 -7.84
C ALA A 246 9.44 9.08 -8.72
N GLY A 247 8.15 8.95 -8.99
CA GLY A 247 7.58 7.84 -9.74
C GLY A 247 6.44 8.25 -10.64
N PHE A 248 6.01 7.32 -11.49
CA PHE A 248 4.86 7.51 -12.35
C PHE A 248 4.07 6.21 -12.52
N PHE A 249 2.80 6.38 -12.85
CA PHE A 249 1.87 5.34 -13.31
C PHE A 249 1.24 5.81 -14.62
N SER A 250 1.04 4.90 -15.58
CA SER A 250 0.28 5.16 -16.82
C SER A 250 -0.37 3.87 -17.30
N GLN A 251 -1.66 3.92 -17.58
CA GLN A 251 -2.42 2.79 -18.11
C GLN A 251 -3.54 3.27 -19.01
N GLU A 252 -3.74 2.62 -20.16
CA GLU A 252 -4.93 2.78 -20.96
C GLU A 252 -6.12 2.06 -20.30
N VAL A 253 -7.27 2.73 -20.30
CA VAL A 253 -8.54 2.20 -19.84
C VAL A 253 -9.51 2.22 -21.01
N THR A 254 -10.04 1.05 -21.39
CA THR A 254 -10.97 0.87 -22.52
C THR A 254 -12.34 0.46 -22.03
N GLY A 255 -13.36 0.59 -22.89
CA GLY A 255 -14.72 0.17 -22.56
C GLY A 255 -15.44 1.11 -21.62
N LEU A 256 -14.96 2.36 -21.51
CA LEU A 256 -15.64 3.41 -20.77
C LEU A 256 -16.97 3.73 -21.46
N ASN A 257 -18.05 3.82 -20.68
CA ASN A 257 -19.38 4.16 -21.21
C ASN A 257 -19.51 5.67 -21.40
N ASP A 258 -20.14 6.08 -22.51
CA ASP A 258 -20.49 7.48 -22.80
C ASP A 258 -21.79 7.95 -22.14
N GLY A 259 -22.28 7.26 -21.10
CA GLY A 259 -23.55 7.56 -20.42
C GLY A 259 -24.79 6.99 -21.10
N ALA A 260 -24.64 6.20 -22.15
CA ALA A 260 -25.80 5.58 -22.82
C ALA A 260 -26.44 4.45 -21.99
N ALA A 261 -27.76 4.46 -21.90
CA ALA A 261 -28.56 3.58 -21.02
C ALA A 261 -28.48 2.08 -21.32
N THR A 262 -27.81 1.66 -22.39
CA THR A 262 -27.66 0.23 -22.75
C THR A 262 -26.24 -0.04 -23.25
N PRO A 263 -25.57 -1.10 -22.77
CA PRO A 263 -24.19 -1.45 -23.17
C PRO A 263 -24.02 -1.71 -24.68
N ALA A 264 -25.06 -2.01 -25.39
CA ALA A 264 -25.02 -2.29 -26.84
C ALA A 264 -25.11 -1.02 -27.71
N ALA A 265 -25.44 0.13 -27.14
CA ALA A 265 -25.61 1.42 -27.85
C ALA A 265 -24.58 2.47 -27.41
N ALA A 266 -23.84 2.20 -26.32
CA ALA A 266 -22.80 3.07 -25.84
C ALA A 266 -21.60 3.04 -26.81
N ALA A 267 -21.14 4.21 -27.26
CA ALA A 267 -19.84 4.31 -27.87
C ALA A 267 -18.80 4.00 -26.76
N GLN A 268 -18.03 2.92 -26.93
CA GLN A 268 -16.95 2.64 -26.02
C GLN A 268 -15.80 3.58 -26.33
N THR A 269 -15.42 4.38 -25.36
CA THR A 269 -14.27 5.26 -25.44
C THR A 269 -13.10 4.65 -24.66
N SER A 270 -11.90 5.04 -25.02
CA SER A 270 -10.68 4.76 -24.25
C SER A 270 -10.11 6.07 -23.72
N ASP A 271 -9.47 5.96 -22.58
CA ASP A 271 -8.75 7.07 -21.97
C ASP A 271 -7.49 6.54 -21.30
N ARG A 272 -6.58 7.44 -20.89
CA ARG A 272 -5.33 7.06 -20.25
C ARG A 272 -5.20 7.64 -18.85
N ALA A 273 -5.36 6.78 -17.86
CA ALA A 273 -5.07 7.14 -16.48
C ALA A 273 -3.56 7.35 -16.29
N ASN A 274 -3.21 8.46 -15.66
CA ASN A 274 -1.82 8.83 -15.39
C ASN A 274 -1.69 9.38 -13.98
N ALA A 275 -0.57 9.09 -13.31
CA ALA A 275 -0.23 9.72 -12.04
C ALA A 275 1.28 9.91 -11.89
N PHE A 276 1.65 10.88 -11.07
CA PHE A 276 3.01 11.16 -10.65
C PHE A 276 3.08 11.21 -9.14
N GLU A 277 4.20 10.77 -8.60
CA GLU A 277 4.48 10.83 -7.16
C GLU A 277 5.89 11.37 -6.90
N ALA A 278 6.06 12.00 -5.73
CA ALA A 278 7.39 12.35 -5.22
C ALA A 278 7.39 12.31 -3.69
N GLY A 279 8.55 12.00 -3.12
CA GLY A 279 8.70 12.01 -1.67
C GLY A 279 10.14 12.09 -1.20
N ILE A 280 10.25 12.38 0.08
CA ILE A 280 11.53 12.44 0.81
C ILE A 280 11.38 11.77 2.17
N SER A 281 12.39 11.01 2.56
CA SER A 281 12.57 10.53 3.94
C SER A 281 13.97 10.95 4.40
N ALA A 282 14.06 11.57 5.56
CA ALA A 282 15.32 12.06 6.09
C ALA A 282 15.45 11.74 7.58
N THR A 283 16.63 11.25 7.98
CA THR A 283 16.94 10.90 9.38
C THR A 283 18.11 11.73 9.88
N VAL A 284 17.91 12.40 11.00
CA VAL A 284 18.96 13.10 11.74
C VAL A 284 18.89 12.69 13.22
N ALA A 285 19.98 12.20 13.74
CA ALA A 285 20.00 11.59 15.07
C ALA A 285 18.89 10.52 15.22
N ASN A 286 17.96 10.69 16.13
CA ASN A 286 16.86 9.76 16.40
C ASN A 286 15.51 10.21 15.79
N ILE A 287 15.51 11.26 14.97
CA ILE A 287 14.31 11.80 14.31
C ILE A 287 14.32 11.36 12.85
N ASN A 288 13.21 10.78 12.38
CA ASN A 288 12.95 10.57 10.96
C ASN A 288 11.75 11.40 10.54
N LEU A 289 11.89 12.09 9.41
CA LEU A 289 10.85 12.89 8.78
C LEU A 289 10.54 12.31 7.41
N VAL A 290 9.26 12.26 7.07
CA VAL A 290 8.77 11.84 5.74
C VAL A 290 7.82 12.90 5.22
N ALA A 291 7.92 13.21 3.93
CA ALA A 291 6.94 13.97 3.19
C ALA A 291 6.75 13.31 1.82
N TYR A 292 5.50 13.17 1.41
CA TYR A 292 5.11 12.52 0.16
C TYR A 292 3.90 13.21 -0.44
N GLY A 293 3.80 13.20 -1.76
CA GLY A 293 2.63 13.65 -2.49
C GLY A 293 2.50 12.97 -3.85
N TYR A 294 1.26 12.88 -4.33
CA TYR A 294 0.92 12.42 -5.67
C TYR A 294 -0.15 13.32 -6.30
N SER A 295 -0.25 13.25 -7.62
CA SER A 295 -1.32 13.86 -8.41
C SER A 295 -1.54 13.01 -9.65
N GLY A 296 -2.80 12.86 -10.09
CA GLY A 296 -3.14 12.07 -11.27
C GLY A 296 -4.55 12.27 -11.74
N GLU A 297 -4.84 11.72 -12.90
CA GLU A 297 -6.13 11.71 -13.58
C GLU A 297 -6.54 10.27 -13.85
N GLY A 298 -7.79 9.91 -13.55
CA GLY A 298 -8.32 8.56 -13.74
C GLY A 298 -7.85 7.52 -12.74
N VAL A 299 -7.01 7.87 -11.75
CA VAL A 299 -6.36 6.91 -10.85
C VAL A 299 -7.10 6.70 -9.53
N GLY A 300 -7.99 7.61 -9.13
CA GLY A 300 -8.69 7.53 -7.84
C GLY A 300 -7.78 7.85 -6.64
N THR A 301 -8.21 7.51 -5.43
CA THR A 301 -7.51 7.90 -4.19
C THR A 301 -7.07 6.74 -3.31
N THR A 302 -7.76 5.57 -3.38
CA THR A 302 -7.54 4.45 -2.47
C THR A 302 -6.80 3.29 -3.14
N GLY A 303 -7.39 2.71 -4.17
CA GLY A 303 -6.75 1.72 -5.04
C GLY A 303 -6.63 2.31 -6.45
N LEU A 304 -5.64 1.90 -7.22
CA LEU A 304 -5.47 2.35 -8.59
C LEU A 304 -6.74 2.10 -9.40
N LEU A 305 -7.21 3.15 -10.10
CA LEU A 305 -8.42 3.20 -10.94
C LEU A 305 -9.76 3.08 -10.18
N ARG A 306 -9.73 3.02 -8.84
CA ARG A 306 -10.96 2.98 -8.05
C ARG A 306 -11.55 4.38 -7.94
N ASP A 307 -12.79 4.54 -8.40
CA ASP A 307 -13.51 5.83 -8.47
C ASP A 307 -12.86 6.89 -9.38
N GLY A 308 -11.85 6.50 -10.18
CA GLY A 308 -11.13 7.41 -11.08
C GLY A 308 -11.95 7.90 -12.30
N TYR A 309 -13.12 7.29 -12.57
CA TYR A 309 -13.98 7.64 -13.71
C TYR A 309 -15.43 7.80 -13.27
N ASP A 310 -16.14 8.75 -13.88
CA ASP A 310 -17.56 8.95 -13.66
C ASP A 310 -18.44 7.93 -14.45
N THR A 311 -19.73 8.04 -14.32
CA THR A 311 -20.69 7.14 -15.02
C THR A 311 -20.72 7.35 -16.54
N THR A 312 -20.12 8.42 -17.04
CA THR A 312 -20.04 8.75 -18.47
C THR A 312 -18.66 8.44 -19.06
N GLY A 313 -17.75 7.90 -18.26
CA GLY A 313 -16.38 7.55 -18.67
C GLY A 313 -15.41 8.73 -18.71
N GLN A 314 -15.74 9.85 -18.08
CA GLN A 314 -14.83 10.97 -17.93
C GLN A 314 -13.93 10.73 -16.71
N ALA A 315 -12.63 11.01 -16.88
CA ALA A 315 -11.67 10.89 -15.78
C ALA A 315 -11.90 11.95 -14.71
N ARG A 316 -11.66 11.57 -13.45
CA ARG A 316 -11.60 12.46 -12.30
C ARG A 316 -10.16 12.74 -11.96
N ASP A 317 -9.86 13.98 -11.59
CA ASP A 317 -8.58 14.35 -11.00
C ASP A 317 -8.51 13.88 -9.55
N SER A 318 -7.32 13.50 -9.12
CA SER A 318 -7.03 13.16 -7.74
C SER A 318 -5.63 13.57 -7.34
N ASP A 319 -5.50 14.02 -6.10
CA ASP A 319 -4.23 14.33 -5.49
C ASP A 319 -4.23 13.93 -4.01
N GLY A 320 -3.06 13.96 -3.42
CA GLY A 320 -2.93 13.69 -2.00
C GLY A 320 -1.48 13.66 -1.55
N GLY A 321 -1.31 13.51 -0.25
CA GLY A 321 0.01 13.44 0.34
C GLY A 321 -0.04 13.27 1.84
N TYR A 322 1.11 12.93 2.42
CA TYR A 322 1.25 12.89 3.88
C TYR A 322 2.58 13.44 4.35
N VAL A 323 2.58 13.88 5.59
CA VAL A 323 3.77 14.26 6.36
C VAL A 323 3.82 13.45 7.64
N GLN A 324 5.02 13.08 8.05
CA GLN A 324 5.25 12.23 9.20
C GLN A 324 6.52 12.63 9.93
N ALA A 325 6.48 12.57 11.26
CA ALA A 325 7.65 12.68 12.11
C ALA A 325 7.67 11.54 13.12
N THR A 326 8.81 10.86 13.25
CA THR A 326 9.01 9.85 14.29
C THR A 326 10.27 10.14 15.08
N TYR A 327 10.27 9.79 16.36
CA TYR A 327 11.40 9.97 17.28
C TYR A 327 11.62 8.69 18.10
N VAL A 328 12.85 8.20 18.08
CA VAL A 328 13.24 7.04 18.90
C VAL A 328 13.81 7.55 20.23
N ILE A 329 13.06 7.34 21.32
CA ILE A 329 13.49 7.72 22.67
C ILE A 329 14.54 6.74 23.21
N PRO A 330 15.28 7.09 24.29
CA PRO A 330 16.37 6.25 24.81
C PRO A 330 16.01 4.82 25.21
N THR A 331 14.73 4.54 25.47
CA THR A 331 14.23 3.19 25.75
C THR A 331 14.07 2.32 24.49
N GLY A 332 14.35 2.86 23.30
CA GLY A 332 14.14 2.21 22.01
C GLY A 332 12.71 2.34 21.45
N THR A 333 11.77 2.91 22.20
CA THR A 333 10.41 3.14 21.70
C THR A 333 10.42 4.23 20.63
N LYS A 334 9.83 3.94 19.47
CA LYS A 334 9.57 4.92 18.42
C LYS A 334 8.19 5.55 18.67
N LEU A 335 8.16 6.85 18.88
CA LEU A 335 6.96 7.67 18.93
C LEU A 335 6.78 8.34 17.57
N GLY A 336 5.55 8.47 17.10
CA GLY A 336 5.28 9.06 15.79
C GLY A 336 3.99 9.84 15.74
N VAL A 337 3.96 10.83 14.85
CA VAL A 337 2.78 11.56 14.43
C VAL A 337 2.79 11.65 12.90
N SER A 338 1.65 11.47 12.28
CA SER A 338 1.49 11.48 10.83
C SER A 338 0.13 12.05 10.47
N TYR A 339 0.10 12.94 9.46
CA TYR A 339 -1.12 13.51 8.89
C TYR A 339 -1.08 13.38 7.37
N GLY A 340 -2.21 13.07 6.77
CA GLY A 340 -2.32 12.98 5.32
C GLY A 340 -3.75 13.10 4.85
N VAL A 341 -3.89 13.48 3.58
CA VAL A 341 -5.15 13.76 2.89
C VAL A 341 -5.10 13.22 1.47
N SER A 342 -6.24 12.76 0.96
CA SER A 342 -6.44 12.40 -0.44
C SER A 342 -7.75 13.00 -0.94
N ASN A 343 -7.69 13.70 -2.07
CA ASN A 343 -8.78 14.44 -2.69
C ASN A 343 -9.19 13.77 -4.01
N LEU A 344 -10.48 13.78 -4.30
CA LEU A 344 -11.07 13.30 -5.55
C LEU A 344 -12.03 14.36 -6.10
N ASP A 345 -11.62 15.04 -7.16
CA ASP A 345 -12.43 16.05 -7.83
C ASP A 345 -13.53 15.40 -8.68
N THR A 346 -14.61 16.15 -8.98
CA THR A 346 -15.60 15.74 -9.96
C THR A 346 -15.04 15.78 -11.37
N ALA A 347 -15.47 14.86 -12.23
CA ALA A 347 -15.15 14.90 -13.64
C ALA A 347 -15.80 16.12 -14.33
N SER A 348 -15.30 16.48 -15.52
CA SER A 348 -15.83 17.63 -16.27
C SER A 348 -17.32 17.43 -16.61
N GLY A 349 -18.18 18.31 -16.06
CA GLY A 349 -19.63 18.24 -16.25
C GLY A 349 -20.36 17.25 -15.36
N GLU A 350 -19.68 16.55 -14.49
CA GLU A 350 -20.27 15.70 -13.46
C GLU A 350 -21.01 16.54 -12.42
N ALA A 351 -22.20 16.12 -12.04
CA ALA A 351 -22.91 16.72 -10.92
C ALA A 351 -22.39 16.17 -9.60
N ASN A 352 -22.34 17.00 -8.57
CA ASN A 352 -21.98 16.57 -7.22
C ASN A 352 -22.90 15.42 -6.76
N THR A 353 -22.30 14.40 -6.19
CA THR A 353 -22.98 13.20 -5.68
C THR A 353 -22.55 12.92 -4.24
N ASN A 354 -23.06 11.85 -3.64
CA ASN A 354 -22.56 11.38 -2.35
C ASN A 354 -21.25 10.57 -2.48
N LEU A 355 -20.45 10.79 -3.54
CA LEU A 355 -19.11 10.25 -3.64
C LEU A 355 -18.16 11.06 -2.76
N VAL A 356 -17.14 10.40 -2.24
CA VAL A 356 -16.10 11.05 -1.46
C VAL A 356 -15.41 12.15 -2.28
N GLU A 357 -15.21 13.31 -1.65
CA GLU A 357 -14.37 14.39 -2.14
C GLU A 357 -13.02 14.35 -1.43
N GLU A 358 -13.04 14.16 -0.10
CA GLU A 358 -11.83 14.14 0.72
C GLU A 358 -11.85 12.99 1.73
N ASN A 359 -10.71 12.36 1.91
CA ASN A 359 -10.39 11.49 3.05
C ASN A 359 -9.13 12.00 3.73
N GLU A 360 -9.19 12.27 5.04
CA GLU A 360 -8.02 12.66 5.81
C GLU A 360 -7.81 11.79 7.05
N MET A 361 -6.59 11.75 7.55
CA MET A 361 -6.26 11.02 8.77
C MET A 361 -5.09 11.63 9.53
N LEU A 362 -5.29 11.84 10.81
CA LEU A 362 -4.23 12.09 11.80
C LEU A 362 -3.97 10.80 12.59
N THR A 363 -2.72 10.38 12.70
CA THR A 363 -2.32 9.23 13.53
C THR A 363 -1.22 9.62 14.51
N ILE A 364 -1.36 9.17 15.76
CA ILE A 364 -0.32 9.21 16.79
C ILE A 364 -0.03 7.78 17.22
N GLY A 365 1.25 7.37 17.23
CA GLY A 365 1.62 5.98 17.49
C GLY A 365 2.84 5.82 18.38
N ALA A 366 2.88 4.68 19.08
CA ALA A 366 4.02 4.22 19.87
C ALA A 366 4.35 2.76 19.51
N TYR A 367 5.59 2.52 19.11
CA TYR A 367 6.09 1.23 18.64
C TYR A 367 7.29 0.84 19.51
N HIS A 368 7.09 -0.15 20.40
CA HIS A 368 8.09 -0.54 21.39
C HIS A 368 8.68 -1.91 21.07
N PRO A 369 9.99 -2.01 20.77
CA PRO A 369 10.65 -3.30 20.60
C PRO A 369 10.84 -3.97 21.98
N LEU A 370 9.91 -4.87 22.34
CA LEU A 370 9.99 -5.65 23.58
C LEU A 370 11.15 -6.65 23.53
N THR A 371 11.40 -7.22 22.34
CA THR A 371 12.56 -8.06 22.03
C THR A 371 13.09 -7.68 20.64
N LYS A 372 14.18 -8.32 20.21
CA LYS A 372 14.70 -8.18 18.83
C LYS A 372 13.64 -8.49 17.75
N HIS A 373 12.68 -9.37 18.06
CA HIS A 373 11.70 -9.88 17.10
C HIS A 373 10.27 -9.42 17.38
N LEU A 374 9.95 -9.07 18.63
CA LEU A 374 8.61 -8.72 19.08
C LEU A 374 8.48 -7.22 19.35
N ASN A 375 7.56 -6.58 18.65
CA ASN A 375 7.17 -5.19 18.89
C ASN A 375 5.76 -5.14 19.47
N LEU A 376 5.57 -4.30 20.48
CA LEU A 376 4.27 -3.87 20.98
C LEU A 376 3.92 -2.55 20.30
N VAL A 377 2.66 -2.40 19.91
CA VAL A 377 2.19 -1.23 19.16
C VAL A 377 0.92 -0.70 19.80
N ALA A 378 0.83 0.62 19.89
CA ALA A 378 -0.38 1.34 20.27
C ALA A 378 -0.54 2.54 19.34
N GLU A 379 -1.73 2.72 18.74
CA GLU A 379 -2.06 3.84 17.88
C GLU A 379 -3.41 4.44 18.26
N TYR A 380 -3.52 5.74 18.01
CA TYR A 380 -4.77 6.48 17.89
C TYR A 380 -4.80 7.11 16.51
N SER A 381 -5.87 6.90 15.76
CA SER A 381 -6.12 7.53 14.47
C SER A 381 -7.48 8.21 14.48
N LYS A 382 -7.52 9.45 14.00
CA LYS A 382 -8.74 10.16 13.68
C LYS A 382 -8.86 10.17 12.16
N VAL A 383 -9.95 9.62 11.64
CA VAL A 383 -10.27 9.56 10.21
C VAL A 383 -11.48 10.43 9.95
N GLU A 384 -11.40 11.30 8.98
CA GLU A 384 -12.49 12.16 8.51
C GLU A 384 -12.68 11.95 7.02
N SER A 385 -13.93 11.99 6.58
CA SER A 385 -14.30 11.86 5.15
C SER A 385 -15.41 12.84 4.85
N GLU A 386 -15.27 13.56 3.75
CA GLU A 386 -16.28 14.49 3.22
C GLU A 386 -16.74 14.04 1.83
N SER A 387 -18.04 14.17 1.53
CA SER A 387 -18.57 13.91 0.19
C SER A 387 -18.66 15.20 -0.62
N GLN A 388 -18.75 15.07 -1.96
CA GLN A 388 -19.02 16.17 -2.89
C GLN A 388 -20.31 16.97 -2.58
N LEU A 389 -21.20 16.43 -1.74
CA LEU A 389 -22.40 17.11 -1.24
C LEU A 389 -22.23 17.74 0.15
N GLY A 390 -21.02 17.72 0.73
CA GLY A 390 -20.73 18.22 2.07
C GLY A 390 -21.34 17.35 3.18
N VAL A 391 -21.39 16.03 2.98
CA VAL A 391 -21.73 15.08 4.06
C VAL A 391 -20.44 14.64 4.71
N ASP A 392 -20.25 15.07 5.96
CA ASP A 392 -19.10 14.72 6.78
C ASP A 392 -19.33 13.42 7.53
N SER A 393 -18.26 12.69 7.77
CA SER A 393 -18.23 11.55 8.68
C SER A 393 -16.88 11.42 9.37
N GLU A 394 -16.88 10.99 10.63
CA GLU A 394 -15.71 10.89 11.49
C GLU A 394 -15.65 9.55 12.22
N SER A 395 -14.45 9.01 12.39
CA SER A 395 -14.17 7.83 13.21
C SER A 395 -12.90 8.02 14.03
N ASP A 396 -12.99 7.83 15.35
CA ASP A 396 -11.85 7.75 16.26
C ASP A 396 -11.46 6.29 16.47
N ILE A 397 -10.21 5.92 16.16
CA ILE A 397 -9.76 4.53 16.18
C ILE A 397 -8.61 4.38 17.18
N PHE A 398 -8.83 3.54 18.20
CA PHE A 398 -7.79 3.11 19.12
C PHE A 398 -7.38 1.68 18.83
N SER A 399 -6.09 1.43 18.75
CA SER A 399 -5.59 0.09 18.55
C SER A 399 -4.40 -0.23 19.45
N VAL A 400 -4.36 -1.46 19.96
CA VAL A 400 -3.22 -2.01 20.66
C VAL A 400 -2.96 -3.43 20.19
N GLY A 401 -1.71 -3.78 19.99
CA GLY A 401 -1.38 -5.11 19.53
C GLY A 401 0.10 -5.41 19.54
N ALA A 402 0.44 -6.47 18.85
CA ALA A 402 1.82 -6.92 18.75
C ALA A 402 2.12 -7.48 17.35
N ILE A 403 3.37 -7.35 16.95
CA ILE A 403 3.90 -7.96 15.73
C ILE A 403 5.20 -8.67 16.06
N LEU A 404 5.30 -9.96 15.73
CA LEU A 404 6.48 -10.79 15.89
C LEU A 404 7.00 -11.19 14.51
N PHE A 405 8.26 -10.86 14.25
CA PHE A 405 9.00 -11.21 13.04
C PHE A 405 9.91 -12.43 13.28
N PHE A 406 10.09 -13.28 12.28
CA PHE A 406 10.98 -14.44 12.31
C PHE A 406 11.62 -14.72 10.96
#